data_1f269416767c32d7fda863817aa4b1ba
#
_entry.id   1f269416767c32d7fda863817aa4b1ba
#
_cell.length_a   1.000
_cell.length_b   1.000
_cell.length_c   1.000
_cell.angle_alpha   90.00
_cell.angle_beta   90.00
_cell.angle_gamma   90.00
#
_symmetry.space_group_name_H-M   'P 1'
#
loop_
_entity.id
_entity.type
_entity.pdbx_description
1 polymer ?
#
loop_
_entity_poly.entity_id
_entity_poly.type
_entity_poly.pdbx_seq_one_letter_code
_entity_poly.pdbx_strand_id
1 'polypeptide(L)'
;MDWLFIVKLAAAAPDGGSSAKRHLLELAETEPRREWCLSRWRRMAAGDRLWIYVASPVREVAAVAEIEGEPFEAAGNPRQPWRVRATLSPAATRRLHNDPVPLHLLANRHPQGVTRVKDADLALLLRRAGL
;
A
#
# COMPACT_ATOMS: atom_id res chain seq x y z
N MET A 1 3.02 13.99 -1.63
CA MET A 1 1.92 13.63 -0.73
C MET A 1 1.91 12.12 -0.54
N ASP A 2 1.46 11.66 0.59
CA ASP A 2 1.52 10.23 0.93
C ASP A 2 0.11 9.68 1.22
N TRP A 3 -0.15 8.49 0.68
CA TRP A 3 -1.45 7.83 0.76
C TRP A 3 -1.30 6.44 1.39
N LEU A 4 -2.29 6.04 2.18
CA LEU A 4 -2.36 4.70 2.76
C LEU A 4 -3.44 3.91 2.00
N PHE A 5 -3.03 2.80 1.40
CA PHE A 5 -3.88 1.91 0.61
C PHE A 5 -4.05 0.57 1.33
N ILE A 6 -5.29 0.14 1.50
CA ILE A 6 -5.60 -1.06 2.25
C ILE A 6 -5.80 -2.24 1.30
N VAL A 7 -5.00 -3.28 1.49
CA VAL A 7 -5.16 -4.56 0.80
C VAL A 7 -5.86 -5.52 1.77
N LYS A 8 -7.06 -5.97 1.40
CA LYS A 8 -7.80 -6.95 2.18
C LYS A 8 -7.42 -8.36 1.76
N LEU A 9 -7.21 -9.23 2.74
CA LEU A 9 -6.97 -10.63 2.50
C LEU A 9 -8.29 -11.40 2.38
N ALA A 10 -8.27 -12.50 1.62
CA ALA A 10 -9.39 -13.45 1.63
C ALA A 10 -9.58 -14.01 3.05
N ALA A 11 -10.84 -14.23 3.43
CA ALA A 11 -11.24 -14.62 4.78
C ALA A 11 -10.58 -15.90 5.32
N ALA A 12 -9.89 -16.66 4.48
CA ALA A 12 -9.26 -17.94 4.81
C ALA A 12 -7.79 -18.00 4.42
N ALA A 13 -7.01 -16.94 4.64
CA ALA A 13 -5.57 -16.99 4.41
C ALA A 13 -4.94 -18.02 5.38
N PRO A 14 -4.54 -19.21 4.89
CA PRO A 14 -4.16 -20.33 5.78
C PRO A 14 -2.84 -20.08 6.52
N ASP A 15 -2.04 -19.12 6.07
CA ASP A 15 -0.73 -18.80 6.62
C ASP A 15 -0.73 -17.48 7.41
N GLY A 16 -1.90 -16.98 7.79
CA GLY A 16 -2.03 -15.72 8.52
C GLY A 16 -1.62 -14.50 7.70
N GLY A 17 -1.60 -14.61 6.36
CA GLY A 17 -1.26 -13.51 5.47
C GLY A 17 0.22 -13.37 5.15
N SER A 18 1.08 -14.27 5.59
CA SER A 18 2.53 -14.24 5.28
C SER A 18 2.78 -14.30 3.78
N SER A 19 1.98 -15.07 3.02
CA SER A 19 2.09 -15.15 1.58
C SER A 19 1.77 -13.83 0.88
N ALA A 20 0.85 -13.03 1.42
CA ALA A 20 0.51 -11.72 0.87
C ALA A 20 1.69 -10.75 0.98
N LYS A 21 2.35 -10.71 2.11
CA LYS A 21 3.56 -9.90 2.30
C LYS A 21 4.69 -10.33 1.37
N ARG A 22 4.91 -11.63 1.26
CA ARG A 22 5.92 -12.20 0.38
C ARG A 22 5.63 -11.91 -1.09
N HIS A 23 4.36 -11.98 -1.47
CA HIS A 23 3.93 -11.65 -2.83
C HIS A 23 4.19 -10.18 -3.17
N LEU A 24 3.94 -9.25 -2.26
CA LEU A 24 4.27 -7.84 -2.46
C LEU A 24 5.76 -7.63 -2.67
N LEU A 25 6.61 -8.32 -1.91
CA LEU A 25 8.06 -8.25 -2.08
C LEU A 25 8.49 -8.81 -3.44
N GLU A 26 7.94 -9.95 -3.84
CA GLU A 26 8.20 -10.55 -5.16
C GLU A 26 7.79 -9.62 -6.29
N LEU A 27 6.61 -9.00 -6.20
CA LEU A 27 6.15 -8.02 -7.19
C LEU A 27 7.08 -6.82 -7.27
N ALA A 28 7.55 -6.32 -6.13
CA ALA A 28 8.50 -5.21 -6.10
C ALA A 28 9.81 -5.54 -6.82
N GLU A 29 10.23 -6.78 -6.79
CA GLU A 29 11.47 -7.24 -7.42
C GLU A 29 11.30 -7.65 -8.88
N THR A 30 10.13 -8.14 -9.30
CA THR A 30 9.90 -8.72 -10.63
C THR A 30 8.97 -7.92 -11.52
N GLU A 31 7.91 -7.34 -10.96
CA GLU A 31 6.89 -6.57 -11.69
C GLU A 31 6.48 -5.35 -10.88
N PRO A 32 7.40 -4.40 -10.61
CA PRO A 32 7.13 -3.31 -9.67
C PRO A 32 6.09 -2.31 -10.19
N ARG A 33 6.00 -2.09 -11.50
CA ARG A 33 5.04 -1.17 -12.09
C ARG A 33 3.69 -1.85 -12.26
N ARG A 34 2.69 -1.35 -11.54
CA ARG A 34 1.36 -1.96 -11.50
C ARG A 34 0.25 -0.92 -11.48
N GLU A 35 -0.95 -1.38 -11.86
CA GLU A 35 -2.19 -0.65 -11.62
C GLU A 35 -2.83 -1.14 -10.33
N TRP A 36 -3.26 -0.18 -9.51
CA TRP A 36 -3.93 -0.46 -8.24
C TRP A 36 -5.39 0.00 -8.33
N CYS A 37 -6.31 -0.85 -7.86
CA CYS A 37 -7.74 -0.60 -7.96
C CYS A 37 -8.23 0.23 -6.79
N LEU A 38 -8.91 1.33 -7.09
CA LEU A 38 -9.46 2.23 -6.07
C LEU A 38 -10.99 2.24 -6.14
N SER A 39 -11.63 2.21 -4.96
CA SER A 39 -13.08 2.35 -4.85
C SER A 39 -13.55 3.78 -5.05
N ARG A 40 -12.67 4.76 -4.77
CA ARG A 40 -12.95 6.20 -4.89
C ARG A 40 -11.80 6.92 -5.57
N TRP A 41 -12.14 7.94 -6.33
CA TRP A 41 -11.14 8.87 -6.84
C TRP A 41 -10.49 9.64 -5.70
N ARG A 42 -9.18 9.82 -5.78
CA ARG A 42 -8.40 10.66 -4.88
C ARG A 42 -7.51 11.56 -5.71
N ARG A 43 -7.21 12.75 -5.19
CA ARG A 43 -6.33 13.70 -5.86
C ARG A 43 -4.88 13.28 -5.69
N MET A 44 -4.48 12.27 -6.44
CA MET A 44 -3.11 11.76 -6.47
C MET A 44 -2.36 12.39 -7.64
N ALA A 45 -1.06 12.61 -7.47
CA ALA A 45 -0.20 13.18 -8.51
C ALA A 45 1.10 12.40 -8.63
N ALA A 46 1.78 12.55 -9.76
CA ALA A 46 3.09 11.95 -9.98
C ALA A 46 4.05 12.35 -8.84
N GLY A 47 4.79 11.39 -8.34
CA GLY A 47 5.73 11.59 -7.23
C GLY A 47 5.12 11.37 -5.84
N ASP A 48 3.80 11.29 -5.72
CA ASP A 48 3.16 10.89 -4.48
C ASP A 48 3.53 9.44 -4.15
N ARG A 49 3.52 9.08 -2.86
CA ARG A 49 3.77 7.71 -2.42
C ARG A 49 2.47 7.02 -2.03
N LEU A 50 2.41 5.73 -2.37
CA LEU A 50 1.31 4.83 -2.00
C LEU A 50 1.87 3.79 -1.03
N TRP A 51 1.50 3.90 0.23
CA TRP A 51 1.89 2.95 1.28
C TRP A 51 0.86 1.84 1.36
N ILE A 52 1.32 0.59 1.25
CA ILE A 52 0.44 -0.57 1.16
C ILE A 52 0.32 -1.20 2.54
N TYR A 53 -0.88 -1.12 3.11
CA TYR A 53 -1.24 -1.74 4.37
C TYR A 53 -1.98 -3.06 4.10
N VAL A 54 -1.47 -4.14 4.67
CA VAL A 54 -2.10 -5.45 4.59
C VAL A 54 -3.04 -5.60 5.78
N ALA A 55 -4.33 -5.78 5.51
CA ALA A 55 -5.37 -5.86 6.52
C ALA A 55 -5.26 -7.12 7.39
N SER A 56 -6.14 -7.20 8.41
CA SER A 56 -6.20 -8.36 9.30
C SER A 56 -6.10 -9.69 8.52
N PRO A 57 -5.34 -10.68 9.03
CA PRO A 57 -4.69 -10.72 10.35
C PRO A 57 -3.30 -10.08 10.42
N VAL A 58 -2.72 -9.67 9.32
CA VAL A 58 -1.34 -9.11 9.28
C VAL A 58 -1.26 -7.76 9.98
N ARG A 59 -2.11 -6.81 9.59
CA ARG A 59 -2.20 -5.46 10.16
C ARG A 59 -0.87 -4.70 10.17
N GLU A 60 -0.22 -4.63 9.01
CA GLU A 60 1.08 -3.99 8.85
C GLU A 60 1.19 -3.24 7.53
N VAL A 61 1.95 -2.15 7.51
CA VAL A 61 2.41 -1.53 6.27
C VAL A 61 3.59 -2.35 5.76
N ALA A 62 3.44 -2.97 4.60
CA ALA A 62 4.37 -3.97 4.08
C ALA A 62 5.06 -3.58 2.77
N ALA A 63 4.64 -2.49 2.13
CA ALA A 63 5.20 -2.05 0.86
C ALA A 63 4.97 -0.57 0.63
N VAL A 64 5.72 0.00 -0.30
CA VAL A 64 5.53 1.39 -0.74
C VAL A 64 5.81 1.49 -2.23
N ALA A 65 5.00 2.32 -2.91
CA ALA A 65 5.10 2.59 -4.34
C ALA A 65 5.12 4.09 -4.61
N GLU A 66 5.74 4.48 -5.71
CA GLU A 66 5.70 5.83 -6.21
C GLU A 66 4.62 5.95 -7.30
N ILE A 67 3.70 6.88 -7.13
CA ILE A 67 2.59 7.11 -8.05
C ILE A 67 3.09 7.81 -9.31
N GLU A 68 2.65 7.33 -10.48
CA GLU A 68 3.08 7.87 -11.78
C GLU A 68 2.24 9.06 -12.24
N GLY A 69 0.97 9.15 -11.82
CA GLY A 69 0.07 10.20 -12.25
C GLY A 69 -1.31 10.09 -11.62
N GLU A 70 -2.25 10.88 -12.12
CA GLU A 70 -3.62 10.89 -11.61
C GLU A 70 -4.31 9.54 -11.79
N PRO A 71 -5.24 9.19 -10.87
CA PRO A 71 -6.12 8.04 -11.10
C PRO A 71 -6.97 8.23 -12.35
N PHE A 72 -7.25 7.13 -13.02
CA PHE A 72 -8.07 7.10 -14.22
C PHE A 72 -9.19 6.08 -14.08
N GLU A 73 -10.28 6.30 -14.81
CA GLU A 73 -11.42 5.40 -14.82
C GLU A 73 -11.13 4.19 -15.70
N ALA A 74 -11.51 3.00 -15.22
CA ALA A 74 -11.32 1.76 -15.97
C ALA A 74 -12.57 0.89 -15.89
N ALA A 75 -12.91 0.25 -17.00
CA ALA A 75 -14.02 -0.70 -17.07
C ALA A 75 -13.67 -2.01 -16.35
N GLY A 76 -14.68 -2.74 -15.93
CA GLY A 76 -14.55 -4.12 -15.43
C GLY A 76 -15.00 -4.35 -14.00
N ASN A 77 -14.73 -3.44 -13.07
CA ASN A 77 -15.17 -3.60 -11.69
C ASN A 77 -15.96 -2.36 -11.20
N PRO A 78 -17.31 -2.45 -11.13
CA PRO A 78 -18.12 -1.30 -10.70
C PRO A 78 -17.91 -0.87 -9.25
N ARG A 79 -17.35 -1.74 -8.39
CA ARG A 79 -17.04 -1.41 -7.00
C ARG A 79 -15.70 -0.69 -6.86
N GLN A 80 -14.83 -0.85 -7.85
CA GLN A 80 -13.51 -0.23 -7.90
C GLN A 80 -13.28 0.34 -9.31
N PRO A 81 -14.01 1.41 -9.68
CA PRO A 81 -13.98 1.94 -11.05
C PRO A 81 -12.71 2.70 -11.38
N TRP A 82 -11.88 3.01 -10.40
CA TRP A 82 -10.68 3.82 -10.58
C TRP A 82 -9.42 2.96 -10.53
N ARG A 83 -8.39 3.39 -11.25
CA ARG A 83 -7.06 2.79 -11.24
C ARG A 83 -6.02 3.88 -11.03
N VAL A 84 -4.95 3.54 -10.33
CA VAL A 84 -3.76 4.38 -10.26
C VAL A 84 -2.54 3.53 -10.60
N ARG A 85 -1.64 4.08 -11.41
CA ARG A 85 -0.36 3.42 -11.73
C ARG A 85 0.68 3.86 -10.74
N ALA A 86 1.37 2.88 -10.16
CA ALA A 86 2.45 3.13 -9.22
C ALA A 86 3.51 2.05 -9.35
N THR A 87 4.75 2.43 -9.05
CA THR A 87 5.89 1.52 -9.11
C THR A 87 6.37 1.23 -7.70
N LEU A 88 6.29 -0.04 -7.31
CA LEU A 88 6.80 -0.50 -6.02
C LEU A 88 8.31 -0.24 -5.93
N SER A 89 8.75 0.26 -4.78
CA SER A 89 10.18 0.41 -4.49
C SER A 89 10.72 -0.92 -3.95
N PRO A 90 11.63 -1.62 -4.67
CA PRO A 90 12.18 -2.88 -4.19
C PRO A 90 12.93 -2.74 -2.87
N ALA A 91 13.80 -1.74 -2.76
CA ALA A 91 14.62 -1.53 -1.56
C ALA A 91 13.76 -1.16 -0.35
N ALA A 92 12.85 -0.21 -0.50
CA ALA A 92 11.99 0.24 0.59
C ALA A 92 11.00 -0.86 1.01
N THR A 93 10.44 -1.60 0.05
CA THR A 93 9.53 -2.71 0.33
C THR A 93 10.25 -3.83 1.09
N ARG A 94 11.50 -4.14 0.72
CA ARG A 94 12.30 -5.12 1.44
C ARG A 94 12.55 -4.70 2.89
N ARG A 95 12.85 -3.43 3.12
CA ARG A 95 13.01 -2.91 4.49
C ARG A 95 11.73 -3.05 5.30
N LEU A 96 10.58 -2.71 4.72
CA LEU A 96 9.28 -2.87 5.38
C LEU A 96 8.91 -4.34 5.60
N HIS A 97 9.33 -5.24 4.72
CA HIS A 97 9.13 -6.67 4.90
C HIS A 97 9.89 -7.19 6.12
N ASN A 98 11.13 -6.75 6.32
CA ASN A 98 12.00 -7.19 7.41
C ASN A 98 11.71 -6.44 8.73
N ASP A 99 11.25 -5.19 8.64
CA ASP A 99 10.96 -4.33 9.80
C ASP A 99 9.65 -3.56 9.54
N PRO A 100 8.51 -4.26 9.58
CA PRO A 100 7.22 -3.68 9.21
C PRO A 100 6.72 -2.64 10.22
N VAL A 101 5.77 -1.82 9.78
CA VAL A 101 5.07 -0.88 10.66
C VAL A 101 3.70 -1.46 10.99
N PRO A 102 3.55 -2.06 12.19
CA PRO A 102 2.27 -2.63 12.59
C PRO A 102 1.25 -1.55 12.96
N LEU A 103 -0.03 -1.90 12.90
CA LEU A 103 -1.14 -0.99 13.17
C LEU A 103 -1.01 -0.27 14.51
N HIS A 104 -0.54 -0.97 15.56
CA HIS A 104 -0.44 -0.37 16.90
C HIS A 104 0.56 0.79 17.00
N LEU A 105 1.46 0.93 16.02
CA LEU A 105 2.38 2.06 15.94
C LEU A 105 1.83 3.24 15.14
N LEU A 106 0.70 3.06 14.45
CA LEU A 106 0.08 4.11 13.66
C LEU A 106 -0.90 4.94 14.47
N ALA A 107 -0.95 6.22 14.20
CA ALA A 107 -1.99 7.12 14.74
C ALA A 107 -3.35 6.81 14.11
N ASN A 108 -3.38 6.40 12.84
CA ASN A 108 -4.59 5.92 12.19
C ASN A 108 -4.89 4.49 12.65
N ARG A 109 -5.81 4.34 13.59
CA ARG A 109 -6.16 3.06 14.21
C ARG A 109 -7.20 2.26 13.43
N HIS A 110 -7.85 2.90 12.45
CA HIS A 110 -8.93 2.30 11.65
C HIS A 110 -8.73 2.62 10.16
N PRO A 111 -7.66 2.11 9.53
CA PRO A 111 -7.42 2.39 8.12
C PRO A 111 -8.51 1.75 7.25
N GLN A 112 -9.05 2.52 6.29
CA GLN A 112 -10.08 2.07 5.37
C GLN A 112 -9.83 2.63 3.97
N GLY A 113 -10.00 1.78 2.97
CA GLY A 113 -9.91 2.17 1.56
C GLY A 113 -8.57 2.80 1.21
N VAL A 114 -8.62 4.05 0.74
CA VAL A 114 -7.43 4.86 0.45
C VAL A 114 -7.60 6.21 1.14
N THR A 115 -6.68 6.53 2.05
CA THR A 115 -6.69 7.78 2.81
C THR A 115 -5.30 8.42 2.80
N ARG A 116 -5.25 9.71 3.16
CA ARG A 116 -3.95 10.37 3.34
C ARG A 116 -3.27 9.84 4.59
N VAL A 117 -1.95 9.65 4.48
CA VAL A 117 -1.13 9.30 5.65
C VAL A 117 -1.15 10.49 6.62
N LYS A 118 -1.38 10.21 7.91
CA LYS A 118 -1.30 11.24 8.95
C LYS A 118 0.15 11.70 9.14
N ASP A 119 0.34 12.98 9.38
CA ASP A 119 1.69 13.54 9.58
C ASP A 119 2.45 12.81 10.69
N ALA A 120 1.76 12.43 11.76
CA ALA A 120 2.35 11.69 12.86
C ALA A 120 2.91 10.31 12.43
N ASP A 121 2.34 9.70 11.39
CA ASP A 121 2.75 8.40 10.90
C ASP A 121 3.85 8.49 9.84
N LEU A 122 3.91 9.59 9.11
CA LEU A 122 4.79 9.73 7.95
C LEU A 122 6.27 9.59 8.33
N ALA A 123 6.71 10.21 9.39
CA ALA A 123 8.10 10.13 9.83
C ALA A 123 8.52 8.69 10.15
N LEU A 124 7.65 7.93 10.81
CA LEU A 124 7.90 6.52 11.11
C LEU A 124 7.99 5.68 9.84
N LEU A 125 7.04 5.87 8.92
CA LEU A 125 7.02 5.14 7.65
C LEU A 125 8.28 5.41 6.84
N LEU A 126 8.66 6.67 6.69
CA LEU A 126 9.87 7.04 5.94
C LEU A 126 11.12 6.41 6.55
N ARG A 127 11.25 6.46 7.86
CA ARG A 127 12.40 5.89 8.56
C ARG A 127 12.50 4.39 8.36
N ARG A 128 11.39 3.66 8.54
CA ARG A 128 11.36 2.20 8.38
C ARG A 128 11.63 1.76 6.95
N ALA A 129 11.15 2.54 5.98
CA ALA A 129 11.38 2.27 4.56
C ALA A 129 12.76 2.74 4.06
N GLY A 130 13.49 3.49 4.85
CA GLY A 130 14.79 4.05 4.46
C GLY A 130 14.69 5.18 3.45
N LEU A 131 13.63 5.95 3.53
CA LEU A 131 13.35 7.06 2.62
C LEU A 131 13.58 8.43 3.28
#